data_53ec0359347f78a47d6b4bafaf18d502
#
_entry.id   53ec0359347f78a47d6b4bafaf18d502
#
_cell.length_a   1.000
_cell.length_b   1.000
_cell.length_c   1.000
_cell.angle_alpha   90.00
_cell.angle_beta   90.00
_cell.angle_gamma   90.00
#
_symmetry.space_group_name_H-M   'P 1'
#
loop_
_entity.id
_entity.type
_entity.pdbx_description
1 polymer ?
#
loop_
_entity_poly.entity_id
_entity_poly.type
_entity_poly.pdbx_seq_one_letter_code
_entity_poly.pdbx_strand_id
1 'polypeptide(L)'
;MSSLATTAGAVTTLADMVPRHDRVLPVDEALASLFPAAGLQRGHVIGCSGSAATSLALAVVARAATAGAWVAAVGMPTLGVEAAAEAGVPLARLVLVDIDESQPAASWAERVGAAADGFEIILTRPPHGAERMLRKVQQRLQARGVVLVAVSDAANDVASRQGRLACDVELATFTVEWLGIGTGHGGLVGRRVSVTSNGRRSPRPLRAELWLPGPEGRPGRVG
;
A
#
# COMPACT_ATOMS: atom_id res chain seq x y z
N MET A 1 -43.80 39.54 16.86
CA MET A 1 -43.29 38.16 17.07
C MET A 1 -42.23 37.90 16.03
N SER A 2 -40.98 38.09 16.40
CA SER A 2 -39.82 38.04 15.47
C SER A 2 -39.20 36.66 15.56
N SER A 3 -39.22 35.90 14.45
CA SER A 3 -38.62 34.56 14.37
C SER A 3 -37.13 34.72 14.12
N LEU A 4 -36.30 34.30 15.09
CA LEU A 4 -34.86 34.17 14.93
C LEU A 4 -34.57 32.85 14.21
N ALA A 5 -34.17 32.96 12.94
CA ALA A 5 -33.64 31.82 12.19
C ALA A 5 -32.23 31.54 12.70
N THR A 6 -32.06 30.40 13.38
CA THR A 6 -30.76 29.89 13.79
C THR A 6 -30.05 29.30 12.58
N THR A 7 -29.08 30.03 12.02
CA THR A 7 -28.19 29.51 10.99
C THR A 7 -27.20 28.57 11.67
N ALA A 8 -27.41 27.26 11.49
CA ALA A 8 -26.42 26.25 11.88
C ALA A 8 -25.18 26.41 10.99
N GLY A 9 -24.16 27.07 11.51
CA GLY A 9 -22.85 27.15 10.86
C GLY A 9 -22.26 25.75 10.75
N ALA A 10 -21.97 25.32 9.52
CA ALA A 10 -21.24 24.05 9.28
C ALA A 10 -19.88 24.16 9.98
N VAL A 11 -19.61 23.25 10.91
CA VAL A 11 -18.29 23.13 11.55
C VAL A 11 -17.34 22.53 10.50
N THR A 12 -16.57 23.41 9.85
CA THR A 12 -15.49 23.00 8.95
C THR A 12 -14.37 22.43 9.81
N THR A 13 -14.09 21.15 9.72
CA THR A 13 -12.96 20.54 10.41
C THR A 13 -11.65 20.94 9.75
N LEU A 14 -10.54 20.96 10.51
CA LEU A 14 -9.19 21.19 9.95
C LEU A 14 -8.89 20.27 8.76
N ALA A 15 -9.47 19.05 8.76
CA ALA A 15 -9.38 18.11 7.66
C ALA A 15 -10.04 18.61 6.37
N ASP A 16 -11.05 19.49 6.45
CA ASP A 16 -11.71 20.06 5.26
C ASP A 16 -10.96 21.25 4.68
N MET A 17 -10.00 21.80 5.44
CA MET A 17 -9.17 22.93 5.00
C MET A 17 -7.93 22.52 4.20
N VAL A 18 -7.54 21.22 4.22
CA VAL A 18 -6.42 20.70 3.42
C VAL A 18 -6.87 20.53 1.98
N PRO A 19 -6.17 21.10 0.98
CA PRO A 19 -6.49 20.91 -0.44
C PRO A 19 -6.58 19.43 -0.80
N ARG A 20 -7.50 19.06 -1.68
CA ARG A 20 -7.74 17.63 -2.02
C ARG A 20 -6.51 16.90 -2.55
N HIS A 21 -5.64 17.58 -3.30
CA HIS A 21 -4.38 17.02 -3.80
C HIS A 21 -3.36 16.74 -2.70
N ASP A 22 -3.42 17.44 -1.54
CA ASP A 22 -2.56 17.16 -0.39
C ASP A 22 -3.05 15.95 0.44
N ARG A 23 -4.28 15.48 0.17
CA ARG A 23 -4.87 14.30 0.84
C ARG A 23 -4.55 12.98 0.13
N VAL A 24 -4.02 13.03 -1.08
CA VAL A 24 -3.76 11.88 -1.93
C VAL A 24 -2.33 11.90 -2.44
N LEU A 25 -1.57 10.84 -2.17
CA LEU A 25 -0.26 10.65 -2.75
C LEU A 25 -0.39 10.02 -4.15
N PRO A 26 0.46 10.43 -5.11
CA PRO A 26 0.38 9.91 -6.47
C PRO A 26 0.77 8.43 -6.56
N VAL A 27 0.12 7.71 -7.46
CA VAL A 27 0.51 6.37 -7.91
C VAL A 27 0.87 6.42 -9.39
N ASP A 28 1.49 5.35 -9.89
CA ASP A 28 1.71 5.20 -11.32
C ASP A 28 0.36 5.19 -12.06
N GLU A 29 0.33 5.76 -13.28
CA GLU A 29 -0.88 5.88 -14.10
C GLU A 29 -1.50 4.51 -14.40
N ALA A 30 -0.66 3.48 -14.57
CA ALA A 30 -1.11 2.11 -14.79
C ALA A 30 -1.94 1.57 -13.61
N LEU A 31 -1.68 2.06 -12.39
CA LEU A 31 -2.35 1.63 -11.15
C LEU A 31 -3.53 2.53 -10.76
N ALA A 32 -3.63 3.75 -11.29
CA ALA A 32 -4.58 4.77 -10.84
C ALA A 32 -6.04 4.28 -10.83
N SER A 33 -6.44 3.48 -11.82
CA SER A 33 -7.79 2.94 -11.93
C SER A 33 -8.15 1.91 -10.84
N LEU A 34 -7.18 1.39 -10.10
CA LEU A 34 -7.38 0.45 -8.98
C LEU A 34 -7.72 1.16 -7.67
N PHE A 35 -7.60 2.48 -7.63
CA PHE A 35 -7.86 3.28 -6.43
C PHE A 35 -9.04 4.22 -6.62
N PRO A 36 -9.99 4.28 -5.65
CA PRO A 36 -11.16 5.16 -5.76
C PRO A 36 -10.81 6.65 -5.92
N ALA A 37 -9.68 7.08 -5.37
CA ALA A 37 -9.18 8.46 -5.45
C ALA A 37 -8.09 8.65 -6.52
N ALA A 38 -7.91 7.68 -7.44
CA ALA A 38 -6.80 7.63 -8.40
C ALA A 38 -5.41 7.81 -7.77
N GLY A 39 -5.25 7.43 -6.49
CA GLY A 39 -4.02 7.53 -5.71
C GLY A 39 -4.18 7.02 -4.29
N LEU A 40 -3.09 7.13 -3.49
CA LEU A 40 -3.07 6.65 -2.11
C LEU A 40 -3.66 7.71 -1.18
N GLN A 41 -4.84 7.47 -0.66
CA GLN A 41 -5.46 8.37 0.28
C GLN A 41 -4.71 8.33 1.61
N ARG A 42 -4.30 9.51 2.12
CA ARG A 42 -3.59 9.62 3.40
C ARG A 42 -4.43 9.08 4.56
N GLY A 43 -3.76 8.39 5.48
CA GLY A 43 -4.41 7.74 6.62
C GLY A 43 -5.05 6.39 6.32
N HIS A 44 -4.99 5.91 5.07
CA HIS A 44 -5.54 4.61 4.68
C HIS A 44 -4.55 3.47 4.85
N VAL A 45 -5.11 2.28 5.06
CA VAL A 45 -4.42 0.99 5.05
C VAL A 45 -4.72 0.29 3.73
N ILE A 46 -3.67 -0.05 2.99
CA ILE A 46 -3.74 -0.73 1.70
C ILE A 46 -3.13 -2.12 1.88
N GLY A 47 -3.88 -3.16 1.56
CA GLY A 47 -3.40 -4.54 1.54
C GLY A 47 -2.96 -4.94 0.15
N CYS A 48 -1.76 -5.49 0.01
CA CYS A 48 -1.27 -6.14 -1.21
C CYS A 48 -1.09 -7.62 -0.93
N SER A 49 -1.78 -8.48 -1.69
CA SER A 49 -1.75 -9.93 -1.47
C SER A 49 -1.58 -10.70 -2.78
N GLY A 50 -1.16 -11.96 -2.67
CA GLY A 50 -1.07 -12.86 -3.80
C GLY A 50 0.33 -13.04 -4.38
N SER A 51 0.40 -13.66 -5.55
CA SER A 51 1.66 -14.11 -6.18
C SER A 51 2.64 -12.99 -6.54
N ALA A 52 2.18 -11.73 -6.59
CA ALA A 52 2.98 -10.57 -6.90
C ALA A 52 2.89 -9.48 -5.83
N ALA A 53 2.51 -9.83 -4.59
CA ALA A 53 2.20 -8.88 -3.53
C ALA A 53 3.32 -7.86 -3.27
N THR A 54 4.56 -8.32 -3.12
CA THR A 54 5.72 -7.44 -2.88
C THR A 54 6.00 -6.53 -4.07
N SER A 55 6.00 -7.07 -5.30
CA SER A 55 6.21 -6.25 -6.51
C SER A 55 5.11 -5.20 -6.68
N LEU A 56 3.84 -5.58 -6.39
CA LEU A 56 2.73 -4.63 -6.44
C LEU A 56 2.88 -3.54 -5.38
N ALA A 57 3.25 -3.90 -4.16
CA ALA A 57 3.44 -2.94 -3.07
C ALA A 57 4.55 -1.93 -3.38
N LEU A 58 5.68 -2.38 -3.95
CA LEU A 58 6.75 -1.51 -4.43
C LEU A 58 6.26 -0.58 -5.55
N ALA A 59 5.55 -1.10 -6.53
CA ALA A 59 4.96 -0.30 -7.61
C ALA A 59 3.96 0.75 -7.10
N VAL A 60 3.16 0.40 -6.10
CA VAL A 60 2.19 1.30 -5.46
C VAL A 60 2.87 2.50 -4.81
N VAL A 61 4.02 2.32 -4.17
CA VAL A 61 4.70 3.41 -3.44
C VAL A 61 5.70 4.19 -4.30
N ALA A 62 6.15 3.63 -5.41
CA ALA A 62 7.25 4.17 -6.23
C ALA A 62 7.00 5.61 -6.70
N ARG A 63 5.81 5.90 -7.24
CA ARG A 63 5.49 7.23 -7.76
C ARG A 63 5.45 8.29 -6.67
N ALA A 64 4.88 7.96 -5.50
CA ALA A 64 4.87 8.85 -4.35
C ALA A 64 6.29 9.12 -3.82
N ALA A 65 7.12 8.07 -3.73
CA ALA A 65 8.52 8.21 -3.32
C ALA A 65 9.32 9.07 -4.31
N THR A 66 9.12 8.90 -5.62
CA THR A 66 9.73 9.76 -6.66
C THR A 66 9.25 11.21 -6.55
N ALA A 67 8.01 11.44 -6.12
CA ALA A 67 7.45 12.77 -5.85
C ALA A 67 7.94 13.38 -4.52
N GLY A 68 8.81 12.68 -3.78
CA GLY A 68 9.48 13.17 -2.58
C GLY A 68 9.02 12.56 -1.27
N ALA A 69 8.01 11.67 -1.27
CA ALA A 69 7.55 11.01 -0.05
C ALA A 69 8.63 10.07 0.52
N TRP A 70 8.78 10.04 1.83
CA TRP A 70 9.62 9.09 2.53
C TRP A 70 8.88 7.79 2.80
N VAL A 71 9.57 6.67 2.57
CA VAL A 71 9.05 5.30 2.75
C VAL A 71 9.86 4.60 3.84
N ALA A 72 9.19 4.12 4.89
CA ALA A 72 9.76 3.21 5.87
C ALA A 72 9.31 1.78 5.56
N ALA A 73 10.23 0.85 5.30
CA ALA A 73 9.95 -0.57 5.18
C ALA A 73 10.17 -1.23 6.56
N VAL A 74 9.09 -1.55 7.26
CA VAL A 74 9.10 -2.06 8.64
C VAL A 74 8.84 -3.56 8.66
N GLY A 75 9.77 -4.34 9.25
CA GLY A 75 9.63 -5.80 9.38
C GLY A 75 9.64 -6.52 8.04
N MET A 76 10.50 -6.11 7.14
CA MET A 76 10.66 -6.72 5.80
C MET A 76 12.13 -7.10 5.55
N PRO A 77 12.71 -8.04 6.32
CA PRO A 77 14.13 -8.38 6.23
C PRO A 77 14.53 -8.97 4.87
N THR A 78 13.58 -9.53 4.13
CA THR A 78 13.81 -10.13 2.80
C THR A 78 13.48 -9.16 1.65
N LEU A 79 13.24 -7.87 1.92
CA LEU A 79 13.00 -6.90 0.86
C LEU A 79 14.27 -6.67 0.05
N GLY A 80 14.23 -7.04 -1.23
CA GLY A 80 15.32 -6.78 -2.17
C GLY A 80 15.44 -5.29 -2.46
N VAL A 81 16.56 -4.68 -2.07
CA VAL A 81 16.80 -3.25 -2.29
C VAL A 81 16.93 -2.94 -3.79
N GLU A 82 17.57 -3.83 -4.55
CA GLU A 82 17.64 -3.73 -6.02
C GLU A 82 16.25 -3.81 -6.65
N ALA A 83 15.43 -4.77 -6.22
CA ALA A 83 14.06 -4.89 -6.72
C ALA A 83 13.21 -3.63 -6.39
N ALA A 84 13.47 -2.97 -5.27
CA ALA A 84 12.83 -1.69 -4.95
C ALA A 84 13.28 -0.58 -5.90
N ALA A 85 14.58 -0.50 -6.22
CA ALA A 85 15.12 0.45 -7.18
C ALA A 85 14.59 0.21 -8.61
N GLU A 86 14.55 -1.05 -9.06
CA GLU A 86 13.98 -1.45 -10.35
C GLU A 86 12.49 -1.10 -10.46
N ALA A 87 11.72 -1.27 -9.36
CA ALA A 87 10.33 -0.85 -9.30
C ALA A 87 10.15 0.68 -9.32
N GLY A 88 11.24 1.45 -9.29
CA GLY A 88 11.24 2.91 -9.34
C GLY A 88 11.19 3.60 -7.98
N VAL A 89 11.45 2.89 -6.88
CA VAL A 89 11.57 3.50 -5.54
C VAL A 89 12.97 4.10 -5.38
N PRO A 90 13.12 5.43 -5.21
CA PRO A 90 14.42 6.04 -4.96
C PRO A 90 14.98 5.55 -3.62
N LEU A 91 16.14 4.88 -3.63
CA LEU A 91 16.76 4.34 -2.41
C LEU A 91 17.10 5.43 -1.38
N ALA A 92 17.36 6.65 -1.82
CA ALA A 92 17.55 7.81 -0.94
C ALA A 92 16.28 8.21 -0.16
N ARG A 93 15.12 7.63 -0.49
CA ARG A 93 13.83 7.85 0.16
C ARG A 93 13.28 6.60 0.83
N LEU A 94 14.05 5.51 0.87
CA LEU A 94 13.68 4.23 1.48
C LEU A 94 14.53 3.97 2.72
N VAL A 95 13.87 3.74 3.86
CA VAL A 95 14.52 3.36 5.12
C VAL A 95 14.02 1.98 5.53
N LEU A 96 14.95 1.08 5.81
CA LEU A 96 14.63 -0.26 6.34
C LEU A 96 14.62 -0.20 7.87
N VAL A 97 13.59 -0.73 8.49
CA VAL A 97 13.39 -0.75 9.95
C VAL A 97 13.12 -2.19 10.39
N ASP A 98 14.03 -2.73 11.17
CA ASP A 98 13.88 -4.08 11.71
C ASP A 98 12.90 -4.12 12.88
N ILE A 99 12.34 -5.31 13.13
CA ILE A 99 11.50 -5.62 14.29
C ILE A 99 12.20 -6.66 15.17
N ASP A 100 11.87 -6.65 16.46
CA ASP A 100 12.31 -7.67 17.38
C ASP A 100 11.54 -8.98 17.13
N GLU A 101 12.24 -10.01 16.66
CA GLU A 101 11.67 -11.32 16.35
C GLU A 101 11.20 -12.10 17.59
N SER A 102 11.65 -11.73 18.78
CA SER A 102 11.19 -12.36 20.04
C SER A 102 9.77 -11.91 20.42
N GLN A 103 9.39 -10.69 20.03
CA GLN A 103 8.06 -10.11 20.25
C GLN A 103 7.52 -9.41 18.99
N PRO A 104 7.35 -10.15 17.90
CA PRO A 104 7.21 -9.55 16.58
C PRO A 104 5.98 -8.63 16.45
N ALA A 105 4.83 -8.99 17.03
CA ALA A 105 3.63 -8.16 16.93
C ALA A 105 3.72 -6.87 17.75
N ALA A 106 4.31 -6.90 18.95
CA ALA A 106 4.49 -5.73 19.80
C ALA A 106 5.55 -4.79 19.22
N SER A 107 6.70 -5.32 18.82
CA SER A 107 7.78 -4.57 18.18
C SER A 107 7.32 -3.96 16.86
N TRP A 108 6.57 -4.69 16.04
CA TRP A 108 5.96 -4.17 14.82
C TRP A 108 5.08 -2.95 15.09
N ALA A 109 4.17 -3.05 16.07
CA ALA A 109 3.26 -1.95 16.38
C ALA A 109 4.00 -0.71 16.91
N GLU A 110 5.05 -0.90 17.71
CA GLU A 110 5.91 0.17 18.20
C GLU A 110 6.65 0.86 17.05
N ARG A 111 7.31 0.08 16.18
CA ARG A 111 8.08 0.60 15.05
C ARG A 111 7.20 1.31 14.03
N VAL A 112 6.04 0.73 13.67
CA VAL A 112 5.07 1.39 12.80
C VAL A 112 4.53 2.67 13.44
N GLY A 113 4.25 2.65 14.75
CA GLY A 113 3.83 3.84 15.49
C GLY A 113 4.88 4.95 15.49
N ALA A 114 6.16 4.62 15.69
CA ALA A 114 7.27 5.57 15.64
C ALA A 114 7.49 6.10 14.21
N ALA A 115 7.48 5.22 13.20
CA ALA A 115 7.62 5.61 11.80
C ALA A 115 6.51 6.55 11.33
N ALA A 116 5.31 6.46 11.91
CA ALA A 116 4.19 7.34 11.56
C ALA A 116 4.44 8.82 11.90
N ASP A 117 5.45 9.15 12.69
CA ASP A 117 5.80 10.54 13.02
C ASP A 117 6.76 11.19 12.01
N GLY A 118 7.45 10.38 11.18
CA GLY A 118 8.51 10.89 10.29
C GLY A 118 8.38 10.47 8.83
N PHE A 119 7.45 9.57 8.48
CA PHE A 119 7.31 9.03 7.13
C PHE A 119 5.89 9.22 6.60
N GLU A 120 5.77 9.46 5.30
CA GLU A 120 4.48 9.56 4.62
C GLU A 120 3.90 8.19 4.27
N ILE A 121 4.77 7.21 4.06
CA ILE A 121 4.38 5.84 3.68
C ILE A 121 5.12 4.84 4.56
N ILE A 122 4.39 3.86 5.06
CA ILE A 122 4.96 2.69 5.74
C ILE A 122 4.62 1.46 4.91
N LEU A 123 5.65 0.83 4.35
CA LEU A 123 5.58 -0.48 3.71
C LEU A 123 5.90 -1.54 4.75
N THR A 124 5.08 -2.58 4.88
CA THR A 124 5.29 -3.56 5.94
C THR A 124 4.78 -4.95 5.57
N ARG A 125 5.40 -5.97 6.15
CA ARG A 125 4.87 -7.33 6.23
C ARG A 125 4.43 -7.57 7.68
N PRO A 126 3.14 -7.38 8.00
CA PRO A 126 2.68 -7.52 9.37
C PRO A 126 2.91 -8.94 9.89
N PRO A 127 3.51 -9.14 11.07
CA PRO A 127 3.65 -10.46 11.66
C PRO A 127 2.30 -11.00 12.14
N HIS A 128 2.26 -12.31 12.43
CA HIS A 128 1.08 -12.93 13.00
C HIS A 128 0.68 -12.24 14.33
N GLY A 129 -0.59 -11.96 14.51
CA GLY A 129 -1.11 -11.26 15.69
C GLY A 129 -1.08 -9.73 15.61
N ALA A 130 -0.50 -9.14 14.54
CA ALA A 130 -0.45 -7.70 14.34
C ALA A 130 -1.85 -7.04 14.24
N GLU A 131 -2.87 -7.79 13.80
CA GLU A 131 -4.25 -7.31 13.68
C GLU A 131 -4.83 -6.80 15.00
N ARG A 132 -4.39 -7.37 16.14
CA ARG A 132 -4.80 -6.94 17.49
C ARG A 132 -4.29 -5.55 17.84
N MET A 133 -3.12 -5.19 17.29
CA MET A 133 -2.47 -3.91 17.53
C MET A 133 -2.90 -2.85 16.50
N LEU A 134 -3.45 -3.26 15.36
CA LEU A 134 -3.76 -2.37 14.24
C LEU A 134 -4.66 -1.20 14.64
N ARG A 135 -5.65 -1.40 15.51
CA ARG A 135 -6.56 -0.32 15.90
C ARG A 135 -5.83 0.88 16.51
N LYS A 136 -4.85 0.61 17.40
CA LYS A 136 -4.03 1.66 18.03
C LYS A 136 -3.14 2.37 17.01
N VAL A 137 -2.52 1.58 16.13
CA VAL A 137 -1.67 2.08 15.04
C VAL A 137 -2.49 2.90 14.05
N GLN A 138 -3.66 2.41 13.64
CA GLN A 138 -4.52 3.05 12.64
C GLN A 138 -4.98 4.45 13.04
N GLN A 139 -5.32 4.68 14.30
CA GLN A 139 -5.65 6.02 14.79
C GLN A 139 -4.49 7.00 14.59
N ARG A 140 -3.25 6.55 14.86
CA ARG A 140 -2.05 7.37 14.68
C ARG A 140 -1.76 7.63 13.20
N LEU A 141 -1.88 6.59 12.34
CA LEU A 141 -1.73 6.73 10.89
C LEU A 141 -2.73 7.76 10.32
N GLN A 142 -3.99 7.69 10.74
CA GLN A 142 -5.03 8.64 10.32
C GLN A 142 -4.74 10.06 10.81
N ALA A 143 -4.37 10.22 12.08
CA ALA A 143 -4.04 11.54 12.66
C ALA A 143 -2.83 12.19 11.99
N ARG A 144 -1.86 11.40 11.52
CA ARG A 144 -0.64 11.84 10.83
C ARG A 144 -0.77 11.87 9.32
N GLY A 145 -1.85 11.33 8.76
CA GLY A 145 -2.04 11.21 7.32
C GLY A 145 -1.06 10.25 6.63
N VAL A 146 -0.59 9.22 7.35
CA VAL A 146 0.38 8.24 6.85
C VAL A 146 -0.35 7.11 6.14
N VAL A 147 0.15 6.68 4.98
CA VAL A 147 -0.35 5.52 4.25
C VAL A 147 0.38 4.28 4.72
N LEU A 148 -0.36 3.24 5.14
CA LEU A 148 0.20 1.93 5.45
C LEU A 148 -0.05 0.98 4.28
N VAL A 149 1.02 0.43 3.70
CA VAL A 149 0.95 -0.61 2.66
C VAL A 149 1.39 -1.94 3.27
N ALA A 150 0.44 -2.84 3.46
CA ALA A 150 0.66 -4.14 4.09
C ALA A 150 0.78 -5.25 3.03
N VAL A 151 1.87 -6.00 3.06
CA VAL A 151 2.15 -7.11 2.14
C VAL A 151 1.82 -8.43 2.81
N SER A 152 1.12 -9.32 2.08
CA SER A 152 0.83 -10.69 2.50
C SER A 152 1.01 -11.65 1.34
N ASP A 153 1.76 -12.72 1.53
CA ASP A 153 1.98 -13.75 0.49
C ASP A 153 0.78 -14.69 0.34
N ALA A 154 -0.14 -14.69 1.30
CA ALA A 154 -1.29 -15.57 1.31
C ALA A 154 -2.37 -15.12 0.31
N ALA A 155 -2.30 -15.64 -0.91
CA ALA A 155 -3.23 -15.30 -1.98
C ALA A 155 -4.62 -15.88 -1.82
N ASN A 156 -4.77 -17.11 -1.28
CA ASN A 156 -6.02 -17.89 -1.37
C ASN A 156 -6.31 -18.80 -0.16
N ASP A 157 -5.53 -18.73 0.90
CA ASP A 157 -5.78 -19.59 2.04
C ASP A 157 -6.91 -19.02 2.92
N VAL A 158 -8.02 -19.75 3.03
CA VAL A 158 -9.16 -19.39 3.87
C VAL A 158 -8.73 -19.25 5.35
N ALA A 159 -7.73 -20.03 5.76
CA ALA A 159 -7.14 -19.95 7.10
C ALA A 159 -6.38 -18.63 7.32
N SER A 160 -5.80 -18.04 6.27
CA SER A 160 -5.11 -16.74 6.34
C SER A 160 -6.03 -15.54 6.44
N ARG A 161 -7.35 -15.70 6.30
CA ARG A 161 -8.32 -14.60 6.52
C ARG A 161 -8.48 -14.25 7.99
N GLN A 162 -8.20 -15.19 8.89
CA GLN A 162 -8.10 -14.94 10.31
C GLN A 162 -6.73 -14.30 10.59
N GLY A 163 -6.72 -13.05 11.03
CA GLY A 163 -5.48 -12.30 11.33
C GLY A 163 -5.03 -11.31 10.27
N ARG A 164 -5.79 -11.15 9.17
CA ARG A 164 -5.48 -10.08 8.18
C ARG A 164 -5.81 -8.71 8.74
N LEU A 165 -4.96 -7.75 8.44
CA LEU A 165 -5.26 -6.36 8.74
C LEU A 165 -6.53 -5.92 8.00
N ALA A 166 -7.39 -5.17 8.71
CA ALA A 166 -8.54 -4.55 8.07
C ALA A 166 -8.05 -3.40 7.17
N CYS A 167 -8.09 -3.61 5.86
CA CYS A 167 -7.65 -2.66 4.86
C CYS A 167 -8.80 -1.79 4.36
N ASP A 168 -8.50 -0.53 4.00
CA ASP A 168 -9.44 0.36 3.32
C ASP A 168 -9.52 0.02 1.82
N VAL A 169 -8.39 -0.44 1.25
CA VAL A 169 -8.28 -0.98 -0.11
C VAL A 169 -7.49 -2.28 -0.06
N GLU A 170 -8.02 -3.35 -0.62
CA GLU A 170 -7.33 -4.63 -0.81
C GLU A 170 -7.03 -4.86 -2.28
N LEU A 171 -5.75 -5.05 -2.60
CA LEU A 171 -5.24 -5.40 -3.91
C LEU A 171 -4.79 -6.86 -3.89
N ALA A 172 -5.50 -7.71 -4.60
CA ALA A 172 -5.15 -9.13 -4.75
C ALA A 172 -4.55 -9.41 -6.12
N THR A 173 -3.41 -10.09 -6.15
CA THR A 173 -2.67 -10.40 -7.38
C THR A 173 -2.72 -11.87 -7.73
N PHE A 174 -2.84 -12.15 -9.01
CA PHE A 174 -2.69 -13.48 -9.58
C PHE A 174 -1.80 -13.41 -10.83
N THR A 175 -0.72 -14.19 -10.85
CA THR A 175 0.18 -14.25 -12.02
C THR A 175 -0.50 -15.01 -13.15
N VAL A 176 -0.66 -14.35 -14.28
CA VAL A 176 -1.27 -14.93 -15.49
C VAL A 176 -0.20 -15.56 -16.34
N GLU A 177 0.94 -14.90 -16.52
CA GLU A 177 2.00 -15.31 -17.43
C GLU A 177 3.36 -14.78 -17.01
N TRP A 178 4.41 -15.54 -17.29
CA TRP A 178 5.80 -15.14 -17.16
C TRP A 178 6.42 -15.00 -18.55
N LEU A 179 7.11 -13.89 -18.80
CA LEU A 179 7.82 -13.65 -20.06
C LEU A 179 9.32 -13.86 -19.91
N GLY A 180 9.92 -14.43 -20.96
CA GLY A 180 11.35 -14.65 -21.03
C GLY A 180 11.85 -15.93 -20.37
N ILE A 181 10.97 -16.70 -19.73
CA ILE A 181 11.29 -17.97 -19.10
C ILE A 181 10.81 -19.10 -20.00
N GLY A 182 11.73 -19.95 -20.46
CA GLY A 182 11.46 -21.21 -21.19
C GLY A 182 11.79 -22.43 -20.33
N THR A 183 11.54 -23.62 -20.86
CA THR A 183 11.86 -24.87 -20.16
C THR A 183 13.37 -25.05 -20.07
N GLY A 184 13.95 -24.81 -18.89
CA GLY A 184 15.38 -24.99 -18.62
C GLY A 184 16.29 -23.89 -19.15
N HIS A 185 15.78 -22.79 -19.71
CA HIS A 185 16.56 -21.67 -20.21
C HIS A 185 15.77 -20.37 -20.21
N GLY A 186 16.44 -19.23 -20.36
CA GLY A 186 15.87 -17.89 -20.44
C GLY A 186 16.10 -17.07 -19.18
N GLY A 187 15.71 -15.80 -19.21
CA GLY A 187 15.73 -14.84 -18.12
C GLY A 187 14.37 -14.15 -17.99
N LEU A 188 13.96 -13.84 -16.80
CA LEU A 188 12.72 -13.11 -16.56
C LEU A 188 12.80 -11.72 -17.20
N VAL A 189 11.91 -11.46 -18.16
CA VAL A 189 11.77 -10.15 -18.83
C VAL A 189 10.61 -9.36 -18.25
N GLY A 190 9.53 -10.06 -17.88
CA GLY A 190 8.35 -9.46 -17.33
C GLY A 190 7.34 -10.50 -16.84
N ARG A 191 6.33 -10.01 -16.14
CA ARG A 191 5.26 -10.85 -15.63
C ARG A 191 3.91 -10.16 -15.82
N ARG A 192 2.98 -10.85 -16.47
CA ARG A 192 1.59 -10.40 -16.56
C ARG A 192 0.81 -10.84 -15.32
N VAL A 193 0.17 -9.88 -14.69
CA VAL A 193 -0.54 -10.06 -13.41
C VAL A 193 -1.95 -9.51 -13.55
N SER A 194 -2.94 -10.30 -13.16
CA SER A 194 -4.30 -9.81 -12.91
C SER A 194 -4.37 -9.25 -11.50
N VAL A 195 -4.82 -8.01 -11.36
CA VAL A 195 -5.01 -7.33 -10.07
C VAL A 195 -6.48 -7.05 -9.86
N THR A 196 -7.02 -7.47 -8.72
CA THR A 196 -8.38 -7.14 -8.28
C THR A 196 -8.28 -6.21 -7.07
N SER A 197 -8.95 -5.06 -7.15
CA SER A 197 -9.05 -4.11 -6.04
C SER A 197 -10.44 -4.19 -5.41
N ASN A 198 -10.48 -4.38 -4.09
CA ASN A 198 -11.69 -4.30 -3.28
C ASN A 198 -11.51 -3.19 -2.24
N GLY A 199 -12.46 -2.28 -2.14
CA GLY A 199 -12.44 -1.22 -1.14
C GLY A 199 -13.66 -1.29 -0.23
N ARG A 200 -13.52 -0.91 1.03
CA ARG A 200 -14.66 -0.85 1.98
C ARG A 200 -15.81 0.02 1.50
N ARG A 201 -15.52 1.00 0.65
CA ARG A 201 -16.49 1.95 0.09
C ARG A 201 -16.70 1.77 -1.41
N SER A 202 -16.12 0.72 -2.02
CA SER A 202 -16.30 0.42 -3.43
C SER A 202 -17.36 -0.68 -3.59
N PRO A 203 -18.52 -0.38 -4.21
CA PRO A 203 -19.62 -1.35 -4.33
C PRO A 203 -19.29 -2.50 -5.30
N ARG A 204 -18.28 -2.33 -6.14
CA ARG A 204 -17.84 -3.34 -7.11
C ARG A 204 -16.31 -3.45 -7.12
N PRO A 205 -15.77 -4.69 -7.24
CA PRO A 205 -14.35 -4.89 -7.45
C PRO A 205 -13.88 -4.21 -8.74
N LEU A 206 -12.76 -3.47 -8.65
CA LEU A 206 -12.05 -2.96 -9.83
C LEU A 206 -11.03 -4.02 -10.28
N ARG A 207 -10.76 -4.11 -11.57
CA ARG A 207 -9.81 -5.07 -12.13
C ARG A 207 -8.93 -4.39 -13.16
N ALA A 208 -7.67 -4.81 -13.19
CA ALA A 208 -6.72 -4.44 -14.22
C ALA A 208 -5.76 -5.59 -14.50
N GLU A 209 -5.30 -5.70 -15.73
CA GLU A 209 -4.15 -6.53 -16.09
C GLU A 209 -2.93 -5.65 -16.27
N LEU A 210 -1.84 -6.02 -15.63
CA LEU A 210 -0.62 -5.24 -15.56
C LEU A 210 0.59 -6.11 -15.88
N TRP A 211 1.60 -5.50 -16.51
CA TRP A 211 2.97 -5.98 -16.48
C TRP A 211 3.60 -5.57 -15.14
N LEU A 212 4.06 -6.56 -14.33
CA LEU A 212 4.59 -6.31 -13.00
C LEU A 212 5.62 -7.39 -12.56
N PRO A 213 6.94 -7.16 -12.69
CA PRO A 213 7.50 -6.03 -13.39
C PRO A 213 7.19 -6.04 -14.88
N GLY A 214 7.15 -4.87 -15.50
CA GLY A 214 7.15 -4.72 -16.93
C GLY A 214 8.57 -4.87 -17.51
N PRO A 215 8.71 -4.90 -18.84
CA PRO A 215 10.01 -5.06 -19.50
C PRO A 215 11.06 -4.01 -19.10
N GLU A 216 10.62 -2.84 -18.66
CA GLU A 216 11.49 -1.74 -18.19
C GLU A 216 11.56 -1.66 -16.64
N GLY A 217 11.15 -2.72 -15.93
CA GLY A 217 11.09 -2.77 -14.47
C GLY A 217 9.85 -2.09 -13.87
N ARG A 218 9.27 -1.10 -14.53
CA ARG A 218 8.11 -0.34 -14.07
C ARG A 218 6.79 -1.07 -14.35
N PRO A 219 5.71 -0.76 -13.60
CA PRO A 219 4.40 -1.28 -13.94
C PRO A 219 3.94 -0.73 -15.30
N GLY A 220 3.27 -1.57 -16.09
CA GLY A 220 2.69 -1.19 -17.37
C GLY A 220 1.30 -1.78 -17.54
N ARG A 221 0.42 -1.13 -18.29
CA ARG A 221 -0.88 -1.73 -18.66
C ARG A 221 -0.67 -2.77 -19.76
N VAL A 222 -1.43 -3.84 -19.66
CA VAL A 222 -1.61 -4.77 -20.79
C VAL A 222 -2.62 -4.09 -21.72
N GLY A 223 -2.19 -3.82 -22.97
CA GLY A 223 -3.02 -3.22 -24.01
C GLY A 223 -4.10 -4.17 -24.51
#